data_775f93c7d230436d7166619ff90130aa
#
_entry.id   775f93c7d230436d7166619ff90130aa
#
_cell.length_a   1.000
_cell.length_b   1.000
_cell.length_c   1.000
_cell.angle_alpha   90.00
_cell.angle_beta   90.00
_cell.angle_gamma   90.00
#
_symmetry.space_group_name_H-M   'P 1'
#
loop_
_entity.id
_entity.type
_entity.pdbx_description
1 polymer ?
#
loop_
_entity_poly.entity_id
_entity_poly.type
_entity_poly.pdbx_seq_one_letter_code
_entity_poly.pdbx_strand_id
1 'polypeptide(L)'
;MHLSYRWQATLVIALGLLMAILDATIVSVVLPQIATAFHTSYQTITWIGTGYFLANAAIIPIVGYISDRVGAKTIFLIALGVFTLGSALCAFAPNPQALIAFRVLQGIGGGALLPVAMAMIFRLFGPTERAGAMSLLMIPLLLGPAFGPVLGGYLATNFSWNAIFTINLPIGVVAFVLSLLVLRGRAADQEANGTNEPRGKGFDLLGLLLSMGGFTAFVYGINRAGTDGWGTSTVIAFLVAGGVLLAAFVIVELLVKDPVMDVRLFRNYTFSMANFLIWVTTAVLFGSIFLLPYFFEGVERLSAMTTGEILITQGLAMAVGLAVSGRLYNRVGPRLLSVIGAVIVAVSMIGFTRLSVTTTGADVQIWLILRGLGLGLVAQPLQTLAVSVVSNKQMAKATSLMSSTKTVFGAVGVAVLTTYLTQRTTTHATDALANCSQVAHQAGVHSLVFQACVSQHALTMGMNDTFLFSLIGCAICAVLAIFVGRDPALAAAKAAKQRGETVEEQAHVSLVGD
;
A
#
# COMPACT_ATOMS: atom_id res chain seq x y z
N MET A 1 -19.61 -19.64 19.94
CA MET A 1 -20.01 -18.41 19.19
C MET A 1 -19.82 -18.68 17.71
N HIS A 2 -20.89 -18.85 16.92
CA HIS A 2 -20.77 -18.95 15.48
C HIS A 2 -20.60 -17.53 14.92
N LEU A 3 -19.44 -17.25 14.33
CA LEU A 3 -19.21 -16.00 13.58
C LEU A 3 -20.25 -15.91 12.46
N SER A 4 -20.85 -14.71 12.27
CA SER A 4 -21.77 -14.51 11.14
C SER A 4 -21.01 -14.68 9.81
N TYR A 5 -21.73 -15.04 8.75
CA TYR A 5 -21.19 -15.23 7.39
C TYR A 5 -20.27 -14.06 6.96
N ARG A 6 -20.67 -12.82 7.24
CA ARG A 6 -19.91 -11.63 6.85
C ARG A 6 -18.51 -11.60 7.45
N TRP A 7 -18.36 -11.96 8.72
CA TRP A 7 -17.07 -12.00 9.40
C TRP A 7 -16.21 -13.20 8.97
N GLN A 8 -16.85 -14.37 8.70
CA GLN A 8 -16.14 -15.53 8.14
C GLN A 8 -15.57 -15.18 6.76
N ALA A 9 -16.35 -14.53 5.89
CA ALA A 9 -15.90 -14.08 4.58
C ALA A 9 -14.73 -13.08 4.70
N THR A 10 -14.81 -12.14 5.64
CA THR A 10 -13.73 -11.17 5.88
C THR A 10 -12.42 -11.82 6.29
N LEU A 11 -12.47 -12.82 7.18
CA LEU A 11 -11.28 -13.56 7.61
C LEU A 11 -10.63 -14.34 6.46
N VAL A 12 -11.44 -14.98 5.64
CA VAL A 12 -10.95 -15.73 4.46
C VAL A 12 -10.30 -14.78 3.44
N ILE A 13 -10.93 -13.64 3.18
CA ILE A 13 -10.38 -12.60 2.30
C ILE A 13 -9.07 -12.05 2.86
N ALA A 14 -9.02 -11.76 4.18
CA ALA A 14 -7.82 -11.27 4.86
C ALA A 14 -6.65 -12.26 4.80
N LEU A 15 -6.92 -13.57 4.86
CA LEU A 15 -5.89 -14.62 4.72
C LEU A 15 -5.24 -14.59 3.32
N GLY A 16 -6.04 -14.45 2.26
CA GLY A 16 -5.52 -14.32 0.89
C GLY A 16 -4.67 -13.06 0.70
N LEU A 17 -5.08 -11.94 1.30
CA LEU A 17 -4.30 -10.70 1.29
C LEU A 17 -3.00 -10.83 2.08
N LEU A 18 -3.03 -11.46 3.26
CA LEU A 18 -1.83 -11.66 4.08
C LEU A 18 -0.73 -12.38 3.29
N MET A 19 -1.09 -13.44 2.57
CA MET A 19 -0.17 -14.17 1.71
C MET A 19 0.50 -13.26 0.67
N ALA A 20 -0.30 -12.47 -0.07
CA ALA A 20 0.23 -11.62 -1.13
C ALA A 20 1.13 -10.48 -0.60
N ILE A 21 0.83 -9.96 0.58
CA ILE A 21 1.58 -8.85 1.18
C ILE A 21 2.86 -9.35 1.83
N LEU A 22 2.83 -10.49 2.51
CA LEU A 22 4.03 -11.14 3.02
C LEU A 22 5.01 -11.45 1.88
N ASP A 23 4.53 -12.06 0.79
CA ASP A 23 5.34 -12.38 -0.38
C ASP A 23 6.05 -11.14 -0.97
N ALA A 24 5.33 -10.02 -1.10
CA ALA A 24 5.90 -8.79 -1.63
C ALA A 24 7.06 -8.24 -0.78
N THR A 25 7.08 -8.50 0.52
CA THR A 25 8.08 -7.98 1.47
C THR A 25 9.21 -8.97 1.77
N ILE A 26 8.91 -10.27 1.79
CA ILE A 26 9.89 -11.34 2.03
C ILE A 26 10.99 -11.33 0.97
N VAL A 27 10.63 -11.14 -0.30
CA VAL A 27 11.56 -11.27 -1.44
C VAL A 27 12.70 -10.26 -1.37
N SER A 28 12.46 -9.04 -0.91
CA SER A 28 13.48 -7.98 -0.87
C SER A 28 14.73 -8.35 -0.06
N VAL A 29 14.56 -9.09 1.01
CA VAL A 29 15.66 -9.52 1.90
C VAL A 29 16.50 -10.64 1.29
N VAL A 30 15.92 -11.43 0.40
CA VAL A 30 16.54 -12.65 -0.15
C VAL A 30 17.20 -12.41 -1.52
N LEU A 31 17.01 -11.21 -2.12
CA LEU A 31 17.60 -10.86 -3.42
C LEU A 31 19.10 -11.13 -3.53
N PRO A 32 19.96 -10.78 -2.54
CA PRO A 32 21.40 -11.09 -2.62
C PRO A 32 21.71 -12.58 -2.70
N GLN A 33 20.97 -13.40 -1.95
CA GLN A 33 21.15 -14.87 -1.97
C GLN A 33 20.71 -15.45 -3.31
N ILE A 34 19.62 -14.96 -3.90
CA ILE A 34 19.18 -15.37 -5.24
C ILE A 34 20.23 -14.98 -6.28
N ALA A 35 20.84 -13.78 -6.18
CA ALA A 35 21.91 -13.35 -7.08
C ALA A 35 23.10 -14.31 -7.03
N THR A 36 23.51 -14.71 -5.83
CA THR A 36 24.59 -15.68 -5.61
C THR A 36 24.23 -17.06 -6.15
N ALA A 37 23.01 -17.55 -5.88
CA ALA A 37 22.56 -18.87 -6.29
C ALA A 37 22.50 -19.03 -7.82
N PHE A 38 22.14 -17.96 -8.54
CA PHE A 38 22.08 -17.96 -10.00
C PHE A 38 23.37 -17.41 -10.67
N HIS A 39 24.41 -17.06 -9.90
CA HIS A 39 25.64 -16.45 -10.41
C HIS A 39 25.36 -15.26 -11.36
N THR A 40 24.44 -14.38 -11.01
CA THR A 40 23.99 -13.26 -11.84
C THR A 40 24.16 -11.92 -11.14
N SER A 41 24.10 -10.82 -11.91
CA SER A 41 24.25 -9.47 -11.36
C SER A 41 23.06 -9.09 -10.47
N TYR A 42 23.33 -8.30 -9.43
CA TYR A 42 22.29 -7.74 -8.58
C TYR A 42 21.25 -6.93 -9.39
N GLN A 43 21.70 -6.23 -10.43
CA GLN A 43 20.83 -5.46 -11.33
C GLN A 43 19.81 -6.36 -12.04
N THR A 44 20.19 -7.56 -12.48
CA THR A 44 19.26 -8.52 -13.08
C THR A 44 18.25 -9.02 -12.06
N ILE A 45 18.70 -9.29 -10.84
CA ILE A 45 17.86 -9.84 -9.78
C ILE A 45 16.83 -8.82 -9.25
N THR A 46 17.12 -7.53 -9.26
CA THR A 46 16.14 -6.50 -8.88
C THR A 46 14.87 -6.51 -9.73
N TRP A 47 14.96 -7.04 -10.97
CA TRP A 47 13.78 -7.25 -11.82
C TRP A 47 12.75 -8.23 -11.26
N ILE A 48 13.14 -9.11 -10.34
CA ILE A 48 12.21 -10.00 -9.61
C ILE A 48 11.17 -9.20 -8.84
N GLY A 49 11.60 -8.15 -8.15
CA GLY A 49 10.71 -7.21 -7.45
C GLY A 49 10.00 -6.25 -8.41
N THR A 50 10.78 -5.62 -9.32
CA THR A 50 10.25 -4.64 -10.28
C THR A 50 9.17 -5.24 -11.18
N GLY A 51 9.40 -6.43 -11.75
CA GLY A 51 8.44 -7.13 -12.60
C GLY A 51 7.13 -7.44 -11.88
N TYR A 52 7.22 -7.86 -10.62
CA TYR A 52 6.05 -8.06 -9.77
C TYR A 52 5.25 -6.76 -9.55
N PHE A 53 5.91 -5.67 -9.18
CA PHE A 53 5.23 -4.38 -8.95
C PHE A 53 4.66 -3.77 -10.23
N LEU A 54 5.33 -3.92 -11.38
CA LEU A 54 4.80 -3.46 -12.67
C LEU A 54 3.55 -4.24 -13.08
N ALA A 55 3.56 -5.56 -12.89
CA ALA A 55 2.39 -6.40 -13.15
C ALA A 55 1.20 -6.02 -12.23
N ASN A 56 1.48 -5.74 -10.95
CA ASN A 56 0.47 -5.19 -10.03
C ASN A 56 -0.11 -3.87 -10.57
N ALA A 57 0.74 -2.91 -10.93
CA ALA A 57 0.30 -1.61 -11.45
C ALA A 57 -0.55 -1.76 -12.72
N ALA A 58 -0.21 -2.69 -13.59
CA ALA A 58 -0.93 -2.97 -14.82
C ALA A 58 -2.33 -3.56 -14.58
N ILE A 59 -2.48 -4.48 -13.60
CA ILE A 59 -3.74 -5.22 -13.41
C ILE A 59 -4.75 -4.47 -12.52
N ILE A 60 -4.30 -3.67 -11.55
CA ILE A 60 -5.17 -2.98 -10.59
C ILE A 60 -6.29 -2.17 -11.28
N PRO A 61 -6.02 -1.36 -12.33
CA PRO A 61 -7.05 -0.58 -13.00
C PRO A 61 -8.20 -1.42 -13.56
N ILE A 62 -7.89 -2.62 -14.03
CA ILE A 62 -8.80 -3.48 -14.79
C ILE A 62 -9.70 -4.30 -13.88
N VAL A 63 -9.20 -4.62 -12.71
CA VAL A 63 -9.82 -5.60 -11.80
C VAL A 63 -11.24 -5.20 -11.42
N GLY A 64 -11.49 -3.91 -11.16
CA GLY A 64 -12.82 -3.42 -10.84
C GLY A 64 -13.81 -3.69 -11.96
N TYR A 65 -13.43 -3.35 -13.20
CA TYR A 65 -14.24 -3.55 -14.38
C TYR A 65 -14.57 -5.02 -14.65
N ILE A 66 -13.56 -5.89 -14.56
CA ILE A 66 -13.76 -7.33 -14.74
C ILE A 66 -14.60 -7.92 -13.60
N SER A 67 -14.35 -7.47 -12.35
CA SER A 67 -15.08 -7.93 -11.17
C SER A 67 -16.59 -7.64 -11.24
N ASP A 68 -16.98 -6.48 -11.80
CA ASP A 68 -18.39 -6.15 -11.99
C ASP A 68 -19.09 -7.07 -13.02
N ARG A 69 -18.34 -7.57 -14.00
CA ARG A 69 -18.88 -8.44 -15.07
C ARG A 69 -18.89 -9.92 -14.71
N VAL A 70 -17.81 -10.40 -14.15
CA VAL A 70 -17.61 -11.84 -13.87
C VAL A 70 -18.05 -12.20 -12.45
N GLY A 71 -18.05 -11.23 -11.54
CA GLY A 71 -18.36 -11.39 -10.13
C GLY A 71 -17.11 -11.40 -9.25
N ALA A 72 -17.19 -10.74 -8.09
CA ALA A 72 -16.07 -10.51 -7.20
C ALA A 72 -15.48 -11.83 -6.64
N LYS A 73 -16.32 -12.80 -6.25
CA LYS A 73 -15.85 -14.14 -5.82
C LYS A 73 -15.00 -14.81 -6.88
N THR A 74 -15.46 -14.84 -8.14
CA THR A 74 -14.75 -15.50 -9.25
C THR A 74 -13.39 -14.84 -9.49
N ILE A 75 -13.34 -13.51 -9.53
CA ILE A 75 -12.08 -12.79 -9.72
C ILE A 75 -11.13 -12.99 -8.55
N PHE A 76 -11.64 -13.00 -7.31
CA PHE A 76 -10.83 -13.28 -6.12
C PHE A 76 -10.21 -14.68 -6.17
N LEU A 77 -10.99 -15.71 -6.56
CA LEU A 77 -10.50 -17.08 -6.72
C LEU A 77 -9.47 -17.21 -7.86
N ILE A 78 -9.71 -16.57 -9.01
CA ILE A 78 -8.75 -16.54 -10.11
C ILE A 78 -7.45 -15.87 -9.64
N ALA A 79 -7.53 -14.73 -8.97
CA ALA A 79 -6.39 -14.01 -8.45
C ALA A 79 -5.56 -14.84 -7.46
N LEU A 80 -6.22 -15.51 -6.50
CA LEU A 80 -5.57 -16.45 -5.57
C LEU A 80 -4.91 -17.63 -6.31
N GLY A 81 -5.61 -18.21 -7.29
CA GLY A 81 -5.10 -19.32 -8.08
C GLY A 81 -3.86 -18.93 -8.90
N VAL A 82 -3.93 -17.79 -9.61
CA VAL A 82 -2.81 -17.25 -10.39
C VAL A 82 -1.63 -16.90 -9.48
N PHE A 83 -1.87 -16.28 -8.33
CA PHE A 83 -0.84 -15.96 -7.36
C PHE A 83 -0.15 -17.23 -6.82
N THR A 84 -0.94 -18.22 -6.38
CA THR A 84 -0.42 -19.47 -5.81
C THR A 84 0.35 -20.28 -6.85
N LEU A 85 -0.18 -20.37 -8.10
CA LEU A 85 0.51 -21.00 -9.21
C LEU A 85 1.81 -20.26 -9.54
N GLY A 86 1.77 -18.92 -9.63
CA GLY A 86 2.96 -18.10 -9.85
C GLY A 86 4.03 -18.34 -8.78
N SER A 87 3.62 -18.45 -7.50
CA SER A 87 4.52 -18.76 -6.39
C SER A 87 5.14 -20.16 -6.53
N ALA A 88 4.33 -21.17 -6.90
CA ALA A 88 4.83 -22.52 -7.18
C ALA A 88 5.89 -22.51 -8.30
N LEU A 89 5.61 -21.81 -9.40
CA LEU A 89 6.55 -21.68 -10.51
C LEU A 89 7.83 -20.95 -10.09
N CYS A 90 7.73 -19.88 -9.28
CA CYS A 90 8.88 -19.19 -8.71
C CYS A 90 9.77 -20.11 -7.86
N ALA A 91 9.16 -20.98 -7.05
CA ALA A 91 9.91 -21.94 -6.23
C ALA A 91 10.73 -22.92 -7.04
N PHE A 92 10.32 -23.26 -8.26
CA PHE A 92 10.98 -24.19 -9.16
C PHE A 92 11.66 -23.51 -10.37
N ALA A 93 11.90 -22.20 -10.30
CA ALA A 93 12.50 -21.45 -11.41
C ALA A 93 13.92 -21.96 -11.73
N PRO A 94 14.19 -22.35 -12.99
CA PRO A 94 15.50 -22.91 -13.39
C PRO A 94 16.57 -21.85 -13.63
N ASN A 95 16.19 -20.58 -13.83
CA ASN A 95 17.09 -19.48 -14.15
C ASN A 95 16.45 -18.13 -13.78
N PRO A 96 17.23 -17.02 -13.72
CA PRO A 96 16.72 -15.71 -13.34
C PRO A 96 15.59 -15.20 -14.24
N GLN A 97 15.67 -15.44 -15.54
CA GLN A 97 14.68 -14.97 -16.52
C GLN A 97 13.32 -15.64 -16.30
N ALA A 98 13.33 -16.96 -16.06
CA ALA A 98 12.12 -17.70 -15.70
C ALA A 98 11.54 -17.19 -14.38
N LEU A 99 12.38 -16.95 -13.36
CA LEU A 99 11.95 -16.41 -12.08
C LEU A 99 11.29 -15.03 -12.25
N ILE A 100 11.87 -14.14 -13.06
CA ILE A 100 11.28 -12.83 -13.37
C ILE A 100 9.92 -12.99 -14.07
N ALA A 101 9.82 -13.87 -15.08
CA ALA A 101 8.56 -14.12 -15.78
C ALA A 101 7.48 -14.68 -14.86
N PHE A 102 7.83 -15.61 -13.97
CA PHE A 102 6.91 -16.17 -12.98
C PHE A 102 6.49 -15.15 -11.93
N ARG A 103 7.37 -14.21 -11.55
CA ARG A 103 7.05 -13.06 -10.69
C ARG A 103 6.07 -12.09 -11.35
N VAL A 104 6.18 -11.86 -12.65
CA VAL A 104 5.17 -11.08 -13.40
C VAL A 104 3.81 -11.76 -13.34
N LEU A 105 3.75 -13.08 -13.56
CA LEU A 105 2.51 -13.85 -13.44
C LEU A 105 1.93 -13.75 -12.01
N GLN A 106 2.76 -13.94 -11.00
CA GLN A 106 2.37 -13.83 -9.59
C GLN A 106 1.87 -12.41 -9.26
N GLY A 107 2.52 -11.38 -9.82
CA GLY A 107 2.12 -9.98 -9.69
C GLY A 107 0.73 -9.69 -10.27
N ILE A 108 0.35 -10.32 -11.38
CA ILE A 108 -1.02 -10.23 -11.93
C ILE A 108 -2.05 -10.72 -10.90
N GLY A 109 -1.81 -11.86 -10.27
CA GLY A 109 -2.66 -12.36 -9.19
C GLY A 109 -2.70 -11.43 -7.98
N GLY A 110 -1.52 -11.04 -7.47
CA GLY A 110 -1.38 -10.19 -6.28
C GLY A 110 -2.06 -8.83 -6.39
N GLY A 111 -1.91 -8.17 -7.56
CA GLY A 111 -2.49 -6.85 -7.82
C GLY A 111 -4.02 -6.84 -7.83
N ALA A 112 -4.64 -7.97 -8.17
CA ALA A 112 -6.10 -8.08 -8.19
C ALA A 112 -6.71 -8.27 -6.79
N LEU A 113 -5.97 -8.85 -5.83
CA LEU A 113 -6.53 -9.27 -4.55
C LEU A 113 -7.07 -8.10 -3.72
N LEU A 114 -6.31 -7.02 -3.54
CA LEU A 114 -6.71 -5.92 -2.67
C LEU A 114 -7.95 -5.15 -3.18
N PRO A 115 -8.02 -4.70 -4.45
CA PRO A 115 -9.20 -4.01 -4.96
C PRO A 115 -10.48 -4.84 -4.87
N VAL A 116 -10.39 -6.14 -5.20
CA VAL A 116 -11.55 -7.04 -5.12
C VAL A 116 -11.96 -7.28 -3.67
N ALA A 117 -11.00 -7.50 -2.78
CA ALA A 117 -11.24 -7.65 -1.35
C ALA A 117 -11.98 -6.44 -0.76
N MET A 118 -11.50 -5.23 -1.06
CA MET A 118 -12.16 -3.99 -0.64
C MET A 118 -13.60 -3.92 -1.18
N ALA A 119 -13.79 -4.15 -2.48
CA ALA A 119 -15.13 -4.13 -3.09
C ALA A 119 -16.08 -5.15 -2.45
N MET A 120 -15.60 -6.37 -2.14
CA MET A 120 -16.39 -7.39 -1.46
C MET A 120 -16.80 -6.96 -0.05
N ILE A 121 -15.86 -6.45 0.75
CA ILE A 121 -16.15 -5.98 2.11
C ILE A 121 -17.18 -4.86 2.11
N PHE A 122 -17.06 -3.89 1.21
CA PHE A 122 -18.01 -2.78 1.12
C PHE A 122 -19.42 -3.22 0.71
N ARG A 123 -19.55 -4.32 -0.07
CA ARG A 123 -20.83 -4.93 -0.41
C ARG A 123 -21.44 -5.77 0.72
N LEU A 124 -20.59 -6.43 1.51
CA LEU A 124 -21.03 -7.34 2.59
C LEU A 124 -21.52 -6.59 3.84
N PHE A 125 -20.99 -5.39 4.09
CA PHE A 125 -21.25 -4.66 5.33
C PHE A 125 -22.02 -3.36 5.08
N GLY A 126 -22.99 -3.11 5.95
CA GLY A 126 -23.69 -1.83 5.99
C GLY A 126 -22.79 -0.68 6.49
N PRO A 127 -23.23 0.58 6.31
CA PRO A 127 -22.41 1.77 6.62
C PRO A 127 -21.82 1.80 8.03
N THR A 128 -22.56 1.30 9.03
CA THR A 128 -22.15 1.31 10.44
C THR A 128 -21.10 0.24 10.79
N GLU A 129 -21.00 -0.84 10.00
CA GLU A 129 -20.08 -1.96 10.24
C GLU A 129 -18.85 -1.92 9.34
N ARG A 130 -18.89 -1.17 8.22
CA ARG A 130 -17.81 -1.06 7.23
C ARG A 130 -16.45 -0.71 7.85
N ALA A 131 -16.46 0.24 8.78
CA ALA A 131 -15.23 0.69 9.43
C ALA A 131 -14.51 -0.43 10.20
N GLY A 132 -15.27 -1.26 10.93
CA GLY A 132 -14.72 -2.41 11.65
C GLY A 132 -14.21 -3.51 10.71
N ALA A 133 -14.97 -3.82 9.67
CA ALA A 133 -14.58 -4.82 8.66
C ALA A 133 -13.32 -4.39 7.88
N MET A 134 -13.23 -3.11 7.51
CA MET A 134 -12.03 -2.55 6.87
C MET A 134 -10.82 -2.57 7.79
N SER A 135 -10.98 -2.31 9.08
CA SER A 135 -9.88 -2.41 10.04
C SER A 135 -9.30 -3.83 10.07
N LEU A 136 -10.15 -4.86 10.07
CA LEU A 136 -9.70 -6.25 10.01
C LEU A 136 -8.98 -6.56 8.69
N LEU A 137 -9.49 -6.04 7.56
CA LEU A 137 -8.88 -6.23 6.25
C LEU A 137 -7.50 -5.53 6.14
N MET A 138 -7.28 -4.45 6.89
CA MET A 138 -6.01 -3.73 6.89
C MET A 138 -4.92 -4.39 7.75
N ILE A 139 -5.26 -5.30 8.66
CA ILE A 139 -4.27 -6.02 9.49
C ILE A 139 -3.19 -6.72 8.64
N PRO A 140 -3.50 -7.50 7.60
CA PRO A 140 -2.51 -8.07 6.69
C PRO A 140 -1.53 -7.05 6.08
N LEU A 141 -2.03 -5.86 5.70
CA LEU A 141 -1.20 -4.80 5.12
C LEU A 141 -0.10 -4.33 6.07
N LEU A 142 -0.30 -4.50 7.36
CA LEU A 142 0.64 -4.08 8.40
C LEU A 142 1.58 -5.18 8.80
N LEU A 143 1.06 -6.40 8.88
CA LEU A 143 1.84 -7.56 9.29
C LEU A 143 2.88 -7.93 8.23
N GLY A 144 2.60 -7.70 6.94
CA GLY A 144 3.51 -8.01 5.85
C GLY A 144 4.87 -7.31 5.98
N PRO A 145 4.94 -5.97 6.00
CA PRO A 145 6.21 -5.26 6.18
C PRO A 145 6.92 -5.54 7.51
N ALA A 146 6.15 -5.84 8.58
CA ALA A 146 6.72 -6.13 9.88
C ALA A 146 7.34 -7.55 9.96
N PHE A 147 6.61 -8.55 9.50
CA PHE A 147 7.03 -9.95 9.61
C PHE A 147 7.77 -10.47 8.37
N GLY A 148 7.57 -9.84 7.21
CA GLY A 148 8.16 -10.29 5.95
C GLY A 148 9.68 -10.42 6.00
N PRO A 149 10.43 -9.36 6.38
CA PRO A 149 11.89 -9.44 6.47
C PRO A 149 12.39 -10.51 7.44
N VAL A 150 11.76 -10.62 8.62
CA VAL A 150 12.14 -11.62 9.64
C VAL A 150 11.89 -13.03 9.13
N LEU A 151 10.70 -13.27 8.57
CA LEU A 151 10.34 -14.58 8.01
C LEU A 151 11.20 -14.93 6.80
N GLY A 152 11.46 -13.94 5.92
CA GLY A 152 12.33 -14.11 4.76
C GLY A 152 13.77 -14.47 5.15
N GLY A 153 14.34 -13.74 6.10
CA GLY A 153 15.67 -14.01 6.64
C GLY A 153 15.76 -15.39 7.28
N TYR A 154 14.76 -15.77 8.09
CA TYR A 154 14.71 -17.11 8.71
C TYR A 154 14.65 -18.23 7.68
N LEU A 155 13.73 -18.12 6.70
CA LEU A 155 13.56 -19.14 5.67
C LEU A 155 14.80 -19.29 4.79
N ALA A 156 15.41 -18.18 4.40
CA ALA A 156 16.58 -18.16 3.55
C ALA A 156 17.84 -18.67 4.26
N THR A 157 17.95 -18.45 5.57
CA THR A 157 19.10 -18.91 6.37
C THR A 157 19.01 -20.41 6.71
N ASN A 158 17.82 -20.89 7.07
CA ASN A 158 17.64 -22.26 7.57
C ASN A 158 17.25 -23.28 6.49
N PHE A 159 16.75 -22.82 5.34
CA PHE A 159 16.35 -23.70 4.24
C PHE A 159 17.07 -23.28 2.95
N SER A 160 16.41 -22.55 2.09
CA SER A 160 16.96 -22.01 0.85
C SER A 160 16.12 -20.82 0.38
N TRP A 161 16.61 -20.05 -0.60
CA TRP A 161 15.87 -18.93 -1.14
C TRP A 161 14.48 -19.34 -1.72
N ASN A 162 14.33 -20.54 -2.23
CA ASN A 162 13.05 -21.06 -2.77
C ASN A 162 11.96 -21.17 -1.68
N ALA A 163 12.36 -21.36 -0.41
CA ALA A 163 11.42 -21.53 0.70
C ALA A 163 10.48 -20.34 0.86
N ILE A 164 10.94 -19.12 0.47
CA ILE A 164 10.10 -17.91 0.53
C ILE A 164 8.90 -17.97 -0.42
N PHE A 165 9.00 -18.71 -1.52
CA PHE A 165 7.91 -18.95 -2.46
C PHE A 165 7.08 -20.18 -2.04
N THR A 166 7.75 -21.22 -1.57
CA THR A 166 7.09 -22.48 -1.17
C THR A 166 6.10 -22.28 -0.01
N ILE A 167 6.40 -21.34 0.92
CA ILE A 167 5.50 -21.04 2.05
C ILE A 167 4.13 -20.52 1.61
N ASN A 168 4.04 -19.90 0.44
CA ASN A 168 2.79 -19.39 -0.11
C ASN A 168 1.87 -20.51 -0.60
N LEU A 169 2.39 -21.71 -0.91
CA LEU A 169 1.60 -22.79 -1.45
C LEU A 169 0.55 -23.31 -0.44
N PRO A 170 0.93 -23.75 0.76
CA PRO A 170 -0.06 -24.21 1.73
C PRO A 170 -1.05 -23.10 2.13
N ILE A 171 -0.57 -21.85 2.29
CA ILE A 171 -1.43 -20.72 2.65
C ILE A 171 -2.42 -20.44 1.50
N GLY A 172 -1.93 -20.41 0.25
CA GLY A 172 -2.73 -20.16 -0.94
C GLY A 172 -3.78 -21.23 -1.20
N VAL A 173 -3.42 -22.52 -1.05
CA VAL A 173 -4.37 -23.63 -1.19
C VAL A 173 -5.46 -23.54 -0.10
N VAL A 174 -5.08 -23.30 1.16
CA VAL A 174 -6.05 -23.14 2.26
C VAL A 174 -6.96 -21.92 1.99
N ALA A 175 -6.39 -20.77 1.62
CA ALA A 175 -7.16 -19.57 1.30
C ALA A 175 -8.12 -19.81 0.11
N PHE A 176 -7.65 -20.51 -0.93
CA PHE A 176 -8.45 -20.85 -2.11
C PHE A 176 -9.64 -21.77 -1.75
N VAL A 177 -9.37 -22.86 -1.03
CA VAL A 177 -10.42 -23.81 -0.60
C VAL A 177 -11.43 -23.14 0.33
N LEU A 178 -10.96 -22.38 1.32
CA LEU A 178 -11.86 -21.63 2.21
C LEU A 178 -12.68 -20.60 1.43
N SER A 179 -12.08 -19.92 0.44
CA SER A 179 -12.80 -18.97 -0.42
C SER A 179 -13.89 -19.65 -1.27
N LEU A 180 -13.62 -20.86 -1.78
CA LEU A 180 -14.61 -21.65 -2.49
C LEU A 180 -15.81 -22.01 -1.60
N LEU A 181 -15.53 -22.45 -0.37
CA LEU A 181 -16.54 -22.95 0.57
C LEU A 181 -17.34 -21.83 1.24
N VAL A 182 -16.66 -20.74 1.64
CA VAL A 182 -17.25 -19.68 2.46
C VAL A 182 -17.85 -18.57 1.60
N LEU A 183 -17.17 -18.12 0.53
CA LEU A 183 -17.67 -16.98 -0.25
C LEU A 183 -18.88 -17.37 -1.09
N ARG A 184 -19.94 -16.56 -1.05
CA ARG A 184 -21.13 -16.75 -1.85
C ARG A 184 -20.91 -16.23 -3.27
N GLY A 185 -21.53 -16.88 -4.25
CA GLY A 185 -21.44 -16.46 -5.66
C GLY A 185 -22.41 -15.33 -5.97
N ARG A 186 -22.24 -14.73 -7.16
CA ARG A 186 -23.02 -13.58 -7.64
C ARG A 186 -24.55 -13.79 -7.61
N ALA A 187 -25.05 -15.00 -7.89
CA ALA A 187 -26.47 -15.32 -7.83
C ALA A 187 -27.04 -15.08 -6.42
N ALA A 188 -26.33 -15.55 -5.39
CA ALA A 188 -26.74 -15.36 -4.00
C ALA A 188 -26.63 -13.89 -3.54
N ASP A 189 -25.67 -13.13 -4.09
CA ASP A 189 -25.52 -11.70 -3.81
C ASP A 189 -26.63 -10.87 -4.51
N GLN A 190 -27.07 -11.29 -5.68
CA GLN A 190 -28.18 -10.67 -6.42
C GLN A 190 -29.55 -10.92 -5.76
N GLU A 191 -29.78 -12.15 -5.29
CA GLU A 191 -30.99 -12.50 -4.52
C GLU A 191 -31.04 -11.72 -3.19
N ALA A 192 -29.91 -11.59 -2.49
CA ALA A 192 -29.84 -10.87 -1.22
C ALA A 192 -30.03 -9.34 -1.36
N ASN A 193 -29.68 -8.75 -2.52
CA ASN A 193 -29.74 -7.31 -2.75
C ASN A 193 -30.85 -6.88 -3.72
N GLY A 194 -31.67 -7.80 -4.25
CA GLY A 194 -32.81 -7.50 -5.13
C GLY A 194 -32.48 -6.86 -6.49
N THR A 195 -31.22 -6.93 -6.94
CA THR A 195 -30.77 -6.25 -8.16
C THR A 195 -30.54 -7.22 -9.31
N ASN A 196 -31.53 -7.37 -10.19
CA ASN A 196 -31.37 -7.98 -11.51
C ASN A 196 -30.91 -6.91 -12.51
N GLU A 197 -29.64 -6.52 -12.48
CA GLU A 197 -29.14 -5.50 -13.42
C GLU A 197 -28.54 -6.10 -14.68
N PRO A 198 -28.92 -5.55 -15.87
CA PRO A 198 -28.34 -5.96 -17.14
C PRO A 198 -26.85 -5.59 -17.20
N ARG A 199 -26.04 -6.49 -17.74
CA ARG A 199 -24.61 -6.27 -18.02
C ARG A 199 -24.43 -5.03 -18.89
N GLY A 200 -23.54 -4.11 -18.53
CA GLY A 200 -23.11 -3.04 -19.41
C GLY A 200 -22.71 -3.59 -20.79
N LYS A 201 -23.29 -3.05 -21.86
CA LYS A 201 -23.16 -3.60 -23.22
C LYS A 201 -21.87 -3.24 -23.95
N GLY A 202 -20.97 -2.41 -23.37
CA GLY A 202 -19.72 -1.97 -23.98
C GLY A 202 -18.50 -2.66 -23.37
N PHE A 203 -17.48 -2.96 -24.17
CA PHE A 203 -16.15 -3.35 -23.70
C PHE A 203 -15.19 -2.21 -24.01
N ASP A 204 -14.75 -1.48 -22.99
CA ASP A 204 -13.80 -0.38 -23.15
C ASP A 204 -12.36 -0.92 -23.23
N LEU A 205 -12.05 -1.51 -24.40
CA LEU A 205 -10.71 -2.01 -24.66
C LEU A 205 -9.66 -0.88 -24.68
N LEU A 206 -10.05 0.30 -25.17
CA LEU A 206 -9.13 1.43 -25.27
C LEU A 206 -8.76 1.97 -23.88
N GLY A 207 -9.75 2.22 -23.01
CA GLY A 207 -9.50 2.63 -21.62
C GLY A 207 -8.67 1.61 -20.86
N LEU A 208 -8.93 0.31 -21.10
CA LEU A 208 -8.15 -0.78 -20.51
C LEU A 208 -6.67 -0.75 -20.94
N LEU A 209 -6.37 -0.65 -22.23
CA LEU A 209 -4.99 -0.59 -22.72
C LEU A 209 -4.26 0.69 -22.30
N LEU A 210 -4.97 1.83 -22.33
CA LEU A 210 -4.41 3.12 -21.91
C LEU A 210 -4.10 3.13 -20.40
N SER A 211 -4.98 2.56 -19.56
CA SER A 211 -4.72 2.48 -18.12
C SER A 211 -3.56 1.53 -17.81
N MET A 212 -3.55 0.32 -18.38
CA MET A 212 -2.43 -0.61 -18.20
C MET A 212 -1.10 0.00 -18.60
N GLY A 213 -1.02 0.49 -19.84
CA GLY A 213 0.19 1.09 -20.38
C GLY A 213 0.61 2.34 -19.61
N GLY A 214 -0.35 3.21 -19.31
CA GLY A 214 -0.13 4.48 -18.62
C GLY A 214 0.37 4.29 -17.20
N PHE A 215 -0.33 3.50 -16.38
CA PHE A 215 0.11 3.21 -14.99
C PHE A 215 1.44 2.47 -14.96
N THR A 216 1.63 1.47 -15.82
CA THR A 216 2.89 0.70 -15.88
C THR A 216 4.07 1.57 -16.27
N ALA A 217 3.96 2.35 -17.35
CA ALA A 217 5.03 3.22 -17.82
C ALA A 217 5.35 4.32 -16.79
N PHE A 218 4.33 4.93 -16.20
CA PHE A 218 4.49 6.00 -15.22
C PHE A 218 5.15 5.49 -13.94
N VAL A 219 4.68 4.37 -13.38
CA VAL A 219 5.27 3.75 -12.18
C VAL A 219 6.69 3.27 -12.46
N TYR A 220 6.97 2.72 -13.65
CA TYR A 220 8.33 2.34 -14.05
C TYR A 220 9.25 3.56 -14.08
N GLY A 221 8.83 4.65 -14.74
CA GLY A 221 9.59 5.89 -14.79
C GLY A 221 9.91 6.46 -13.40
N ILE A 222 8.93 6.48 -12.50
CA ILE A 222 9.10 6.92 -11.11
C ILE A 222 10.09 6.02 -10.35
N ASN A 223 9.97 4.70 -10.45
CA ASN A 223 10.90 3.79 -9.77
C ASN A 223 12.34 3.98 -10.25
N ARG A 224 12.52 4.16 -11.57
CA ARG A 224 13.86 4.42 -12.14
C ARG A 224 14.39 5.79 -11.78
N ALA A 225 13.53 6.79 -11.57
CA ALA A 225 13.96 8.13 -11.16
C ALA A 225 14.71 8.13 -9.82
N GLY A 226 14.32 7.26 -8.88
CA GLY A 226 14.99 7.09 -7.60
C GLY A 226 16.39 6.47 -7.70
N THR A 227 16.68 5.68 -8.74
CA THR A 227 17.97 4.99 -8.95
C THR A 227 18.85 5.65 -9.99
N ASP A 228 18.29 6.03 -11.12
CA ASP A 228 19.02 6.50 -12.30
C ASP A 228 19.06 8.03 -12.38
N GLY A 229 18.28 8.72 -11.53
CA GLY A 229 18.12 10.17 -11.52
C GLY A 229 17.04 10.69 -12.47
N TRP A 230 16.37 11.76 -12.08
CA TRP A 230 15.23 12.37 -12.80
C TRP A 230 15.59 12.93 -14.19
N GLY A 231 16.86 13.24 -14.43
CA GLY A 231 17.35 13.80 -15.70
C GLY A 231 17.69 12.77 -16.78
N THR A 232 17.62 11.49 -16.47
CA THR A 232 17.97 10.42 -17.42
C THR A 232 16.93 10.32 -18.54
N SER A 233 17.37 10.20 -19.78
CA SER A 233 16.49 10.15 -20.96
C SER A 233 15.45 9.03 -20.86
N THR A 234 15.83 7.86 -20.34
CA THR A 234 14.91 6.74 -20.11
C THR A 234 13.81 7.11 -19.11
N VAL A 235 14.16 7.75 -17.99
CA VAL A 235 13.19 8.17 -16.97
C VAL A 235 12.21 9.18 -17.57
N ILE A 236 12.72 10.22 -18.25
CA ILE A 236 11.90 11.25 -18.90
C ILE A 236 10.97 10.61 -19.94
N ALA A 237 11.49 9.72 -20.79
CA ALA A 237 10.69 9.04 -21.81
C ALA A 237 9.52 8.25 -21.20
N PHE A 238 9.76 7.46 -20.14
CA PHE A 238 8.70 6.69 -19.48
C PHE A 238 7.72 7.56 -18.70
N LEU A 239 8.17 8.65 -18.06
CA LEU A 239 7.27 9.58 -17.38
C LEU A 239 6.39 10.34 -18.38
N VAL A 240 6.95 10.81 -19.50
CA VAL A 240 6.19 11.50 -20.55
C VAL A 240 5.22 10.52 -21.23
N ALA A 241 5.70 9.35 -21.65
CA ALA A 241 4.84 8.34 -22.27
C ALA A 241 3.70 7.92 -21.32
N GLY A 242 4.02 7.62 -20.06
CA GLY A 242 3.04 7.28 -19.04
C GLY A 242 2.04 8.42 -18.78
N GLY A 243 2.53 9.66 -18.67
CA GLY A 243 1.69 10.86 -18.50
C GLY A 243 0.74 11.09 -19.67
N VAL A 244 1.21 10.96 -20.91
CA VAL A 244 0.40 11.09 -22.13
C VAL A 244 -0.67 9.99 -22.19
N LEU A 245 -0.29 8.72 -21.91
CA LEU A 245 -1.24 7.60 -21.87
C LEU A 245 -2.31 7.78 -20.78
N LEU A 246 -1.92 8.25 -19.59
CA LEU A 246 -2.87 8.53 -18.50
C LEU A 246 -3.77 9.72 -18.81
N ALA A 247 -3.27 10.76 -19.47
CA ALA A 247 -4.09 11.88 -19.93
C ALA A 247 -5.11 11.42 -20.99
N ALA A 248 -4.68 10.63 -21.97
CA ALA A 248 -5.55 10.02 -22.96
C ALA A 248 -6.57 9.10 -22.28
N PHE A 249 -6.16 8.28 -21.31
CA PHE A 249 -7.05 7.45 -20.49
C PHE A 249 -8.14 8.30 -19.82
N VAL A 250 -7.80 9.38 -19.11
CA VAL A 250 -8.77 10.26 -18.45
C VAL A 250 -9.76 10.85 -19.46
N ILE A 251 -9.29 11.26 -20.64
CA ILE A 251 -10.18 11.79 -21.70
C ILE A 251 -11.15 10.71 -22.16
N VAL A 252 -10.68 9.50 -22.45
CA VAL A 252 -11.52 8.37 -22.89
C VAL A 252 -12.56 8.03 -21.80
N GLU A 253 -12.15 7.91 -20.54
CA GLU A 253 -13.03 7.61 -19.40
C GLU A 253 -14.13 8.67 -19.19
N LEU A 254 -13.85 9.93 -19.51
CA LEU A 254 -14.85 11.00 -19.47
C LEU A 254 -15.87 10.93 -20.63
N LEU A 255 -15.51 10.29 -21.74
CA LEU A 255 -16.37 10.19 -22.95
C LEU A 255 -17.19 8.90 -22.99
N VAL A 256 -16.65 7.80 -22.45
CA VAL A 256 -17.28 6.47 -22.49
C VAL A 256 -18.42 6.38 -21.48
N LYS A 257 -19.51 5.68 -21.84
CA LYS A 257 -20.70 5.49 -20.98
C LYS A 257 -20.47 4.48 -19.86
N ASP A 258 -19.66 3.44 -20.11
CA ASP A 258 -19.33 2.41 -19.13
C ASP A 258 -17.79 2.32 -18.97
N PRO A 259 -17.20 3.28 -18.23
CA PRO A 259 -15.75 3.42 -18.08
C PRO A 259 -15.11 2.26 -17.28
N VAL A 260 -13.83 1.98 -17.51
CA VAL A 260 -13.02 1.01 -16.74
C VAL A 260 -12.88 1.47 -15.29
N MET A 261 -12.53 2.74 -15.12
CA MET A 261 -12.49 3.41 -13.81
C MET A 261 -13.28 4.72 -13.91
N ASP A 262 -14.23 4.94 -13.02
CA ASP A 262 -15.05 6.15 -13.09
C ASP A 262 -14.31 7.35 -12.49
N VAL A 263 -13.51 8.03 -13.31
CA VAL A 263 -12.77 9.25 -12.92
C VAL A 263 -13.69 10.41 -12.53
N ARG A 264 -14.99 10.34 -12.91
CA ARG A 264 -15.99 11.34 -12.54
C ARG A 264 -16.25 11.37 -11.04
N LEU A 265 -15.90 10.29 -10.32
CA LEU A 265 -15.95 10.24 -8.85
C LEU A 265 -15.14 11.37 -8.19
N PHE A 266 -14.06 11.84 -8.82
CA PHE A 266 -13.29 12.98 -8.34
C PHE A 266 -14.05 14.33 -8.40
N ARG A 267 -15.23 14.39 -9.02
CA ARG A 267 -16.12 15.57 -8.90
C ARG A 267 -16.77 15.67 -7.52
N ASN A 268 -16.88 14.54 -6.81
CA ASN A 268 -17.36 14.57 -5.43
C ASN A 268 -16.24 15.05 -4.49
N TYR A 269 -16.49 16.16 -3.81
CA TYR A 269 -15.54 16.78 -2.91
C TYR A 269 -15.02 15.83 -1.81
N THR A 270 -15.92 15.07 -1.19
CA THR A 270 -15.57 14.13 -0.11
C THR A 270 -14.67 13.01 -0.63
N PHE A 271 -14.98 12.44 -1.80
CA PHE A 271 -14.15 11.42 -2.45
C PHE A 271 -12.77 11.96 -2.79
N SER A 272 -12.69 13.14 -3.42
CA SER A 272 -11.43 13.75 -3.84
C SER A 272 -10.55 14.13 -2.67
N MET A 273 -11.10 14.78 -1.64
CA MET A 273 -10.35 15.19 -0.46
C MET A 273 -9.84 13.98 0.33
N ALA A 274 -10.67 12.95 0.50
CA ALA A 274 -10.25 11.73 1.18
C ALA A 274 -9.12 11.02 0.41
N ASN A 275 -9.23 10.89 -0.93
CA ASN A 275 -8.18 10.30 -1.75
C ASN A 275 -6.89 11.12 -1.73
N PHE A 276 -6.97 12.45 -1.81
CA PHE A 276 -5.80 13.32 -1.72
C PHE A 276 -5.03 13.09 -0.41
N LEU A 277 -5.72 13.03 0.71
CA LEU A 277 -5.10 12.74 2.01
C LEU A 277 -4.53 11.31 2.07
N ILE A 278 -5.20 10.33 1.46
CA ILE A 278 -4.67 8.96 1.32
C ILE A 278 -3.37 8.98 0.50
N TRP A 279 -3.28 9.75 -0.58
CA TRP A 279 -2.08 9.84 -1.40
C TRP A 279 -0.91 10.43 -0.61
N VAL A 280 -1.11 11.55 0.07
CA VAL A 280 -0.05 12.20 0.87
C VAL A 280 0.42 11.27 2.01
N THR A 281 -0.51 10.70 2.77
CA THR A 281 -0.16 9.78 3.87
C THR A 281 0.52 8.52 3.35
N THR A 282 0.13 8.02 2.18
CA THR A 282 0.77 6.86 1.54
C THR A 282 2.19 7.19 1.07
N ALA A 283 2.38 8.36 0.45
CA ALA A 283 3.70 8.80 0.01
C ALA A 283 4.69 8.92 1.19
N VAL A 284 4.25 9.52 2.30
CA VAL A 284 5.04 9.62 3.53
C VAL A 284 5.31 8.25 4.16
N LEU A 285 4.31 7.38 4.20
CA LEU A 285 4.46 6.02 4.75
C LEU A 285 5.50 5.21 3.97
N PHE A 286 5.32 5.08 2.66
CA PHE A 286 6.21 4.26 1.84
C PHE A 286 7.62 4.82 1.78
N GLY A 287 7.78 6.15 1.64
CA GLY A 287 9.10 6.78 1.71
C GLY A 287 9.81 6.49 3.03
N SER A 288 9.10 6.61 4.15
CA SER A 288 9.68 6.34 5.47
C SER A 288 10.01 4.86 5.72
N ILE A 289 9.27 3.92 5.12
CA ILE A 289 9.58 2.48 5.19
C ILE A 289 10.95 2.19 4.57
N PHE A 290 11.36 2.94 3.55
CA PHE A 290 12.68 2.80 2.95
C PHE A 290 13.79 3.54 3.71
N LEU A 291 13.50 4.71 4.27
CA LEU A 291 14.49 5.55 4.94
C LEU A 291 15.01 4.95 6.24
N LEU A 292 14.14 4.40 7.09
CA LEU A 292 14.54 3.89 8.40
C LEU A 292 15.45 2.66 8.34
N PRO A 293 15.19 1.63 7.53
CA PRO A 293 16.15 0.55 7.33
C PRO A 293 17.51 1.07 6.85
N TYR A 294 17.50 2.04 5.93
CA TYR A 294 18.73 2.63 5.42
C TYR A 294 19.53 3.36 6.50
N PHE A 295 18.87 3.95 7.51
CA PHE A 295 19.54 4.49 8.70
C PHE A 295 20.12 3.39 9.59
N PHE A 296 19.31 2.42 9.99
CA PHE A 296 19.74 1.38 10.92
C PHE A 296 20.86 0.49 10.35
N GLU A 297 20.76 0.12 9.07
CA GLU A 297 21.76 -0.71 8.41
C GLU A 297 22.98 0.10 7.95
N GLY A 298 22.80 1.34 7.51
CA GLY A 298 23.87 2.19 6.98
C GLY A 298 24.65 2.96 8.04
N VAL A 299 23.98 3.51 9.05
CA VAL A 299 24.60 4.32 10.13
C VAL A 299 24.92 3.46 11.35
N GLU A 300 23.93 2.78 11.92
CA GLU A 300 24.10 1.92 13.10
C GLU A 300 24.73 0.56 12.77
N ARG A 301 24.79 0.19 11.49
CA ARG A 301 25.31 -1.10 11.01
C ARG A 301 24.62 -2.32 11.61
N LEU A 302 23.34 -2.19 11.91
CA LEU A 302 22.53 -3.30 12.41
C LEU A 302 22.27 -4.33 11.31
N SER A 303 22.00 -5.57 11.73
CA SER A 303 21.54 -6.59 10.80
C SER A 303 20.11 -6.28 10.32
N ALA A 304 19.73 -6.76 9.13
CA ALA A 304 18.36 -6.65 8.63
C ALA A 304 17.34 -7.26 9.60
N MET A 305 17.70 -8.33 10.33
CA MET A 305 16.85 -8.94 11.35
C MET A 305 16.59 -7.97 12.52
N THR A 306 17.62 -7.38 13.08
CA THR A 306 17.50 -6.41 14.20
C THR A 306 16.73 -5.17 13.75
N THR A 307 16.98 -4.67 12.54
CA THR A 307 16.22 -3.59 11.93
C THR A 307 14.72 -3.94 11.81
N GLY A 308 14.41 -5.16 11.38
CA GLY A 308 13.05 -5.68 11.33
C GLY A 308 12.36 -5.71 12.70
N GLU A 309 13.09 -6.18 13.73
CA GLU A 309 12.59 -6.22 15.12
C GLU A 309 12.26 -4.81 15.66
N ILE A 310 13.07 -3.80 15.35
CA ILE A 310 12.81 -2.41 15.72
C ILE A 310 11.53 -1.92 15.02
N LEU A 311 11.37 -2.19 13.73
CA LEU A 311 10.26 -1.71 12.91
C LEU A 311 8.93 -2.43 13.18
N ILE A 312 8.95 -3.66 13.73
CA ILE A 312 7.74 -4.39 14.15
C ILE A 312 6.87 -3.53 15.09
N THR A 313 7.50 -2.78 15.99
CA THR A 313 6.80 -1.93 16.95
C THR A 313 5.86 -0.93 16.27
N GLN A 314 6.29 -0.33 15.16
CA GLN A 314 5.43 0.55 14.35
C GLN A 314 4.24 -0.20 13.75
N GLY A 315 4.48 -1.39 13.21
CA GLY A 315 3.43 -2.24 12.63
C GLY A 315 2.35 -2.60 13.66
N LEU A 316 2.78 -3.05 14.84
CA LEU A 316 1.87 -3.37 15.95
C LEU A 316 1.07 -2.14 16.43
N ALA A 317 1.75 -1.01 16.60
CA ALA A 317 1.09 0.24 16.97
C ALA A 317 0.06 0.69 15.91
N MET A 318 0.38 0.53 14.62
CA MET A 318 -0.55 0.82 13.54
C MET A 318 -1.77 -0.13 13.55
N ALA A 319 -1.60 -1.41 13.86
CA ALA A 319 -2.71 -2.35 14.04
C ALA A 319 -3.65 -1.92 15.17
N VAL A 320 -3.08 -1.47 16.31
CA VAL A 320 -3.86 -0.88 17.40
C VAL A 320 -4.60 0.37 16.94
N GLY A 321 -3.93 1.28 16.24
CA GLY A 321 -4.54 2.50 15.68
C GLY A 321 -5.72 2.20 14.76
N LEU A 322 -5.59 1.20 13.88
CA LEU A 322 -6.68 0.73 13.00
C LEU A 322 -7.86 0.17 13.80
N ALA A 323 -7.60 -0.68 14.79
CA ALA A 323 -8.65 -1.27 15.63
C ALA A 323 -9.41 -0.19 16.42
N VAL A 324 -8.69 0.76 16.99
CA VAL A 324 -9.26 1.92 17.69
C VAL A 324 -10.09 2.78 16.73
N SER A 325 -9.53 3.07 15.55
CA SER A 325 -10.19 3.85 14.51
C SER A 325 -11.51 3.21 14.06
N GLY A 326 -11.51 1.89 13.81
CA GLY A 326 -12.71 1.16 13.42
C GLY A 326 -13.82 1.21 14.47
N ARG A 327 -13.45 1.09 15.76
CA ARG A 327 -14.42 1.17 16.88
C ARG A 327 -14.95 2.60 17.11
N LEU A 328 -14.10 3.60 16.93
CA LEU A 328 -14.46 4.99 17.19
C LEU A 328 -15.09 5.69 15.98
N TYR A 329 -15.00 5.13 14.78
CA TYR A 329 -15.49 5.74 13.55
C TYR A 329 -16.92 6.25 13.66
N ASN A 330 -17.84 5.40 14.16
CA ASN A 330 -19.25 5.73 14.29
C ASN A 330 -19.54 6.76 15.37
N ARG A 331 -18.70 6.83 16.42
CA ARG A 331 -18.89 7.76 17.55
C ARG A 331 -18.29 9.13 17.27
N VAL A 332 -17.04 9.13 16.87
CA VAL A 332 -16.19 10.32 16.70
C VAL A 332 -16.33 10.91 15.28
N GLY A 333 -16.47 10.04 14.29
CA GLY A 333 -16.55 10.41 12.88
C GLY A 333 -15.19 10.44 12.18
N PRO A 334 -15.18 10.33 10.83
CA PRO A 334 -13.94 10.22 10.06
C PRO A 334 -13.06 11.47 10.14
N ARG A 335 -13.66 12.65 10.14
CA ARG A 335 -12.95 13.94 10.18
C ARG A 335 -12.04 14.07 11.40
N LEU A 336 -12.59 13.91 12.61
CA LEU A 336 -11.83 14.10 13.85
C LEU A 336 -10.77 13.03 14.03
N LEU A 337 -11.07 11.76 13.66
CA LEU A 337 -10.09 10.68 13.69
C LEU A 337 -8.92 10.93 12.74
N SER A 338 -9.20 11.41 11.52
CA SER A 338 -8.15 11.75 10.56
C SER A 338 -7.28 12.91 11.01
N VAL A 339 -7.87 13.95 11.63
CA VAL A 339 -7.12 15.09 12.18
C VAL A 339 -6.21 14.63 13.31
N ILE A 340 -6.76 13.90 14.31
CA ILE A 340 -5.98 13.40 15.44
C ILE A 340 -4.84 12.52 14.95
N GLY A 341 -5.13 11.57 14.04
CA GLY A 341 -4.12 10.68 13.50
C GLY A 341 -3.04 11.42 12.73
N ALA A 342 -3.40 12.40 11.89
CA ALA A 342 -2.44 13.20 11.12
C ALA A 342 -1.54 14.07 12.04
N VAL A 343 -2.10 14.63 13.10
CA VAL A 343 -1.33 15.36 14.12
C VAL A 343 -0.35 14.44 14.83
N ILE A 344 -0.77 13.24 15.23
CA ILE A 344 0.12 12.26 15.87
C ILE A 344 1.25 11.85 14.92
N VAL A 345 0.97 11.63 13.63
CA VAL A 345 2.01 11.35 12.62
C VAL A 345 2.97 12.53 12.51
N ALA A 346 2.47 13.77 12.40
CA ALA A 346 3.32 14.96 12.32
C ALA A 346 4.22 15.10 13.56
N VAL A 347 3.67 14.94 14.76
CA VAL A 347 4.43 14.97 16.03
C VAL A 347 5.51 13.89 16.04
N SER A 348 5.20 12.68 15.58
CA SER A 348 6.18 11.59 15.52
C SER A 348 7.37 11.90 14.61
N MET A 349 7.16 12.68 13.53
CA MET A 349 8.25 13.09 12.64
C MET A 349 9.30 13.96 13.36
N ILE A 350 8.94 14.70 14.42
CA ILE A 350 9.88 15.53 15.18
C ILE A 350 11.03 14.69 15.75
N GLY A 351 10.73 13.48 16.23
CA GLY A 351 11.78 12.56 16.73
C GLY A 351 12.77 12.15 15.65
N PHE A 352 12.29 11.94 14.43
CA PHE A 352 13.14 11.55 13.30
C PHE A 352 13.90 12.73 12.67
N THR A 353 13.55 13.99 12.96
CA THR A 353 14.36 15.16 12.56
C THR A 353 15.58 15.41 13.44
N ARG A 354 15.77 14.61 14.51
CA ARG A 354 16.84 14.77 15.49
C ARG A 354 17.72 13.53 15.59
N LEU A 355 17.81 12.75 14.53
CA LEU A 355 18.71 11.60 14.48
C LEU A 355 20.15 12.07 14.55
N SER A 356 20.99 11.29 15.23
CA SER A 356 22.43 11.45 15.34
C SER A 356 23.12 10.12 15.04
N VAL A 357 24.42 10.14 14.83
CA VAL A 357 25.20 8.90 14.63
C VAL A 357 25.25 8.00 15.88
N THR A 358 24.84 8.55 17.05
CA THR A 358 24.73 7.82 18.31
C THR A 358 23.31 7.44 18.67
N THR A 359 22.32 7.77 17.81
CA THR A 359 20.91 7.39 18.03
C THR A 359 20.77 5.88 17.86
N THR A 360 20.21 5.23 18.87
CA THR A 360 19.97 3.78 18.87
C THR A 360 18.53 3.44 18.51
N GLY A 361 18.28 2.18 18.13
CA GLY A 361 16.93 1.69 17.89
C GLY A 361 15.98 1.92 19.08
N ALA A 362 16.49 1.91 20.32
CA ALA A 362 15.69 2.20 21.52
C ALA A 362 15.20 3.65 21.59
N ASP A 363 16.01 4.62 21.16
CA ASP A 363 15.70 6.05 21.22
C ASP A 363 14.55 6.41 20.27
N VAL A 364 14.37 5.63 19.21
CA VAL A 364 13.31 5.90 18.19
C VAL A 364 12.02 5.13 18.44
N GLN A 365 11.97 4.19 19.40
CA GLN A 365 10.81 3.33 19.64
C GLN A 365 9.52 4.12 19.89
N ILE A 366 9.59 5.14 20.75
CA ILE A 366 8.39 5.96 21.06
C ILE A 366 7.86 6.67 19.81
N TRP A 367 8.75 7.15 18.94
CA TRP A 367 8.38 7.83 17.71
C TRP A 367 7.79 6.85 16.69
N LEU A 368 8.31 5.61 16.63
CA LEU A 368 7.73 4.53 15.82
C LEU A 368 6.33 4.14 16.29
N ILE A 369 6.12 4.04 17.62
CA ILE A 369 4.79 3.78 18.21
C ILE A 369 3.80 4.90 17.84
N LEU A 370 4.18 6.15 18.08
CA LEU A 370 3.33 7.31 17.75
C LEU A 370 2.99 7.33 16.26
N ARG A 371 4.00 7.13 15.40
CA ARG A 371 3.81 7.10 13.95
C ARG A 371 2.85 5.98 13.53
N GLY A 372 3.03 4.78 14.07
CA GLY A 372 2.16 3.64 13.80
C GLY A 372 0.71 3.94 14.22
N LEU A 373 0.49 4.36 15.46
CA LEU A 373 -0.84 4.73 15.97
C LEU A 373 -1.51 5.80 15.10
N GLY A 374 -0.77 6.87 14.77
CA GLY A 374 -1.29 7.95 13.94
C GLY A 374 -1.68 7.49 12.54
N LEU A 375 -0.83 6.71 11.87
CA LEU A 375 -1.12 6.14 10.55
C LEU A 375 -2.36 5.24 10.56
N GLY A 376 -2.53 4.41 11.60
CA GLY A 376 -3.72 3.58 11.77
C GLY A 376 -4.99 4.41 11.96
N LEU A 377 -4.90 5.52 12.70
CA LEU A 377 -6.01 6.43 12.92
C LEU A 377 -6.41 7.24 11.68
N VAL A 378 -5.49 7.47 10.73
CA VAL A 378 -5.76 8.23 9.48
C VAL A 378 -6.25 7.32 8.37
N ALA A 379 -5.56 6.20 8.12
CA ALA A 379 -5.71 5.43 6.89
C ALA A 379 -7.12 4.84 6.73
N GLN A 380 -7.66 4.23 7.78
CA GLN A 380 -8.93 3.54 7.73
C GLN A 380 -10.13 4.50 7.61
N PRO A 381 -10.25 5.59 8.40
CA PRO A 381 -11.37 6.51 8.25
C PRO A 381 -11.44 7.16 6.88
N LEU A 382 -10.30 7.53 6.30
CA LEU A 382 -10.27 8.14 4.98
C LEU A 382 -10.70 7.15 3.89
N GLN A 383 -10.27 5.89 3.94
CA GLN A 383 -10.69 4.87 2.99
C GLN A 383 -12.20 4.61 3.09
N THR A 384 -12.73 4.46 4.30
CA THR A 384 -14.16 4.26 4.52
C THR A 384 -14.97 5.46 4.05
N LEU A 385 -14.50 6.67 4.34
CA LEU A 385 -15.16 7.90 3.92
C LEU A 385 -15.16 8.07 2.39
N ALA A 386 -14.04 7.79 1.72
CA ALA A 386 -13.95 7.90 0.26
C ALA A 386 -15.03 7.06 -0.44
N VAL A 387 -15.28 5.84 0.06
CA VAL A 387 -16.28 4.95 -0.55
C VAL A 387 -17.69 5.14 0.00
N SER A 388 -17.89 5.86 1.11
CA SER A 388 -19.24 6.11 1.67
C SER A 388 -20.14 6.95 0.77
N VAL A 389 -19.54 7.71 -0.14
CA VAL A 389 -20.23 8.54 -1.15
C VAL A 389 -20.37 7.86 -2.51
N VAL A 390 -19.95 6.59 -2.61
CA VAL A 390 -19.97 5.81 -3.85
C VAL A 390 -21.14 4.84 -3.84
N SER A 391 -21.87 4.76 -4.96
CA SER A 391 -22.96 3.79 -5.10
C SER A 391 -22.42 2.35 -5.11
N ASN A 392 -23.23 1.39 -4.68
CA ASN A 392 -22.84 -0.03 -4.70
C ASN A 392 -22.47 -0.52 -6.11
N LYS A 393 -23.08 0.07 -7.16
CA LYS A 393 -22.81 -0.22 -8.57
C LYS A 393 -21.41 0.17 -9.01
N GLN A 394 -20.89 1.27 -8.48
CA GLN A 394 -19.57 1.82 -8.84
C GLN A 394 -18.46 1.38 -7.88
N MET A 395 -18.77 0.59 -6.86
CA MET A 395 -17.85 0.25 -5.77
C MET A 395 -16.54 -0.39 -6.26
N ALA A 396 -16.62 -1.35 -7.18
CA ALA A 396 -15.42 -2.03 -7.69
C ALA A 396 -14.55 -1.08 -8.55
N LYS A 397 -15.17 -0.19 -9.35
CA LYS A 397 -14.46 0.84 -10.12
C LYS A 397 -13.80 1.87 -9.21
N ALA A 398 -14.49 2.29 -8.15
CA ALA A 398 -13.96 3.23 -7.16
C ALA A 398 -12.76 2.64 -6.39
N THR A 399 -12.86 1.37 -5.93
CA THR A 399 -11.76 0.71 -5.21
C THR A 399 -10.55 0.47 -6.10
N SER A 400 -10.74 0.16 -7.39
CA SER A 400 -9.65 0.08 -8.37
C SER A 400 -8.99 1.43 -8.60
N LEU A 401 -9.77 2.50 -8.77
CA LEU A 401 -9.27 3.87 -8.93
C LEU A 401 -8.46 4.33 -7.71
N MET A 402 -8.98 4.09 -6.51
CA MET A 402 -8.28 4.38 -5.25
C MET A 402 -6.98 3.59 -5.13
N SER A 403 -7.00 2.29 -5.44
CA SER A 403 -5.82 1.42 -5.34
C SER A 403 -4.75 1.79 -6.36
N SER A 404 -5.13 2.06 -7.62
CA SER A 404 -4.20 2.47 -8.68
C SER A 404 -3.51 3.79 -8.34
N THR A 405 -4.28 4.80 -7.96
CA THR A 405 -3.73 6.11 -7.59
C THR A 405 -2.87 6.02 -6.33
N LYS A 406 -3.28 5.27 -5.31
CA LYS A 406 -2.48 5.00 -4.10
C LYS A 406 -1.13 4.37 -4.44
N THR A 407 -1.08 3.40 -5.37
CA THR A 407 0.17 2.76 -5.81
C THR A 407 1.11 3.77 -6.47
N VAL A 408 0.59 4.63 -7.35
CA VAL A 408 1.38 5.71 -7.98
C VAL A 408 1.95 6.65 -6.94
N PHE A 409 1.13 7.17 -6.04
CA PHE A 409 1.59 8.12 -5.02
C PHE A 409 2.52 7.49 -3.98
N GLY A 410 2.38 6.18 -3.72
CA GLY A 410 3.37 5.43 -2.95
C GLY A 410 4.74 5.42 -3.62
N ALA A 411 4.79 5.12 -4.92
CA ALA A 411 6.03 5.15 -5.71
C ALA A 411 6.62 6.57 -5.79
N VAL A 412 5.78 7.58 -6.02
CA VAL A 412 6.21 9.00 -6.00
C VAL A 412 6.84 9.36 -4.66
N GLY A 413 6.21 8.95 -3.55
CA GLY A 413 6.72 9.21 -2.20
C GLY A 413 8.12 8.64 -1.99
N VAL A 414 8.34 7.38 -2.37
CA VAL A 414 9.67 6.74 -2.29
C VAL A 414 10.68 7.50 -3.14
N ALA A 415 10.37 7.75 -4.42
CA ALA A 415 11.29 8.41 -5.35
C ALA A 415 11.64 9.85 -4.92
N VAL A 416 10.66 10.62 -4.49
CA VAL A 416 10.88 12.01 -4.02
C VAL A 416 11.74 12.03 -2.76
N LEU A 417 11.40 11.20 -1.76
CA LEU A 417 12.14 11.20 -0.49
C LEU A 417 13.56 10.64 -0.65
N THR A 418 13.76 9.61 -1.46
CA THR A 418 15.11 9.08 -1.73
C THR A 418 15.97 10.07 -2.53
N THR A 419 15.40 10.74 -3.52
CA THR A 419 16.11 11.79 -4.27
C THR A 419 16.48 12.95 -3.36
N TYR A 420 15.54 13.42 -2.54
CA TYR A 420 15.79 14.51 -1.59
C TYR A 420 16.87 14.11 -0.58
N LEU A 421 16.81 12.89 -0.04
CA LEU A 421 17.85 12.34 0.83
C LEU A 421 19.24 12.39 0.17
N THR A 422 19.35 11.86 -1.05
CA THR A 422 20.62 11.83 -1.79
C THR A 422 21.19 13.25 -2.00
N GLN A 423 20.33 14.19 -2.40
CA GLN A 423 20.73 15.58 -2.60
C GLN A 423 21.18 16.23 -1.29
N ARG A 424 20.43 16.04 -0.20
CA ARG A 424 20.78 16.60 1.11
C ARG A 424 22.04 15.98 1.70
N THR A 425 22.21 14.67 1.54
CA THR A 425 23.44 13.96 1.95
C THR A 425 24.67 14.54 1.24
N THR A 426 24.58 14.81 -0.06
CA THR A 426 25.67 15.44 -0.83
C THR A 426 25.94 16.87 -0.36
N THR A 427 24.90 17.64 -0.07
CA THR A 427 25.03 19.03 0.45
C THR A 427 25.73 19.05 1.81
N HIS A 428 25.41 18.11 2.70
CA HIS A 428 26.01 18.01 4.05
C HIS A 428 27.37 17.31 4.08
N ALA A 429 27.89 16.88 2.93
CA ALA A 429 29.20 16.22 2.90
C ALA A 429 30.34 17.14 3.42
N THR A 430 30.27 18.46 3.14
CA THR A 430 31.23 19.45 3.62
C THR A 430 31.15 19.66 5.13
N ASP A 431 29.94 19.73 5.69
CA ASP A 431 29.73 19.88 7.13
C ASP A 431 30.15 18.60 7.89
N ALA A 432 29.91 17.44 7.30
CA ALA A 432 30.34 16.15 7.84
C ALA A 432 31.88 16.03 7.90
N LEU A 433 32.62 16.62 6.94
CA LEU A 433 34.07 16.70 6.99
C LEU A 433 34.55 17.45 8.24
N ALA A 434 33.91 18.57 8.59
CA ALA A 434 34.23 19.34 9.78
C ALA A 434 34.00 18.53 11.05
N ASN A 435 32.87 17.80 11.14
CA ASN A 435 32.53 16.95 12.29
C ASN A 435 33.49 15.77 12.48
N CYS A 436 34.11 15.29 11.41
CA CYS A 436 35.08 14.18 11.44
C CYS A 436 36.54 14.62 11.50
N SER A 437 36.83 15.91 11.72
CA SER A 437 38.19 16.47 11.72
C SER A 437 39.16 15.77 12.73
N GLN A 438 38.66 15.40 13.92
CA GLN A 438 39.47 14.65 14.90
C GLN A 438 39.83 13.25 14.40
N VAL A 439 38.94 12.56 13.71
CA VAL A 439 39.19 11.25 13.09
C VAL A 439 40.22 11.40 11.97
N ALA A 440 40.18 12.49 11.20
CA ALA A 440 41.15 12.81 10.16
C ALA A 440 42.56 12.98 10.76
N HIS A 441 42.70 13.66 11.91
CA HIS A 441 43.98 13.82 12.62
C HIS A 441 44.53 12.51 13.14
N GLN A 442 43.69 11.61 13.61
CA GLN A 442 44.13 10.33 14.19
C GLN A 442 44.37 9.23 13.15
N ALA A 443 43.48 9.07 12.18
CA ALA A 443 43.51 7.98 11.23
C ALA A 443 43.96 8.38 9.81
N GLY A 444 44.08 9.66 9.52
CA GLY A 444 44.37 10.22 8.19
C GLY A 444 43.15 10.39 7.32
N VAL A 445 43.15 11.43 6.48
CA VAL A 445 42.03 11.83 5.61
C VAL A 445 41.66 10.81 4.51
N HIS A 446 42.56 9.90 4.19
CA HIS A 446 42.31 8.84 3.20
C HIS A 446 41.97 7.50 3.85
N SER A 447 41.88 7.43 5.19
CA SER A 447 41.52 6.20 5.89
C SER A 447 40.06 5.81 5.67
N LEU A 448 39.76 4.53 5.63
CA LEU A 448 38.39 4.00 5.57
C LEU A 448 37.54 4.46 6.77
N VAL A 449 38.18 4.67 7.93
CA VAL A 449 37.52 5.13 9.17
C VAL A 449 37.01 6.56 8.99
N PHE A 450 37.85 7.45 8.41
CA PHE A 450 37.44 8.83 8.13
C PHE A 450 36.31 8.89 7.09
N GLN A 451 36.43 8.14 5.99
CA GLN A 451 35.39 8.08 4.97
C GLN A 451 34.06 7.54 5.53
N ALA A 452 34.12 6.52 6.39
CA ALA A 452 32.93 5.99 7.08
C ALA A 452 32.31 7.04 8.02
N CYS A 453 33.13 7.77 8.79
CA CYS A 453 32.63 8.86 9.65
C CYS A 453 31.89 9.93 8.83
N VAL A 454 32.51 10.42 7.74
CA VAL A 454 31.91 11.45 6.88
C VAL A 454 30.61 10.97 6.26
N SER A 455 30.58 9.74 5.73
CA SER A 455 29.38 9.19 5.11
C SER A 455 28.22 9.02 6.11
N GLN A 456 28.51 8.55 7.34
CA GLN A 456 27.51 8.40 8.40
C GLN A 456 26.94 9.76 8.85
N HIS A 457 27.78 10.76 9.07
CA HIS A 457 27.33 12.10 9.46
C HIS A 457 26.52 12.77 8.35
N ALA A 458 27.01 12.75 7.11
CA ALA A 458 26.30 13.34 5.97
C ALA A 458 24.95 12.67 5.74
N LEU A 459 24.89 11.33 5.84
CA LEU A 459 23.65 10.58 5.71
C LEU A 459 22.66 10.95 6.82
N THR A 460 23.12 11.01 8.07
CA THR A 460 22.27 11.35 9.22
C THR A 460 21.68 12.76 9.09
N MET A 461 22.49 13.75 8.69
CA MET A 461 22.02 15.14 8.44
C MET A 461 21.04 15.18 7.28
N GLY A 462 21.31 14.49 6.17
CA GLY A 462 20.40 14.35 5.03
C GLY A 462 19.07 13.70 5.41
N MET A 463 19.09 12.72 6.31
CA MET A 463 17.87 12.10 6.84
C MET A 463 17.06 13.06 7.70
N ASN A 464 17.69 13.83 8.58
CA ASN A 464 17.01 14.83 9.39
C ASN A 464 16.24 15.83 8.52
N ASP A 465 16.87 16.31 7.45
CA ASP A 465 16.22 17.20 6.48
C ASP A 465 15.06 16.49 5.75
N THR A 466 15.24 15.23 5.39
CA THR A 466 14.20 14.45 4.70
C THR A 466 13.00 14.17 5.61
N PHE A 467 13.23 13.92 6.88
CA PHE A 467 12.14 13.81 7.85
C PHE A 467 11.49 15.16 8.17
N LEU A 468 12.26 16.26 8.14
CA LEU A 468 11.71 17.61 8.26
C LEU A 468 10.79 17.94 7.06
N PHE A 469 11.20 17.61 5.85
CA PHE A 469 10.35 17.72 4.66
C PHE A 469 9.07 16.89 4.80
N SER A 470 9.18 15.66 5.31
CA SER A 470 8.03 14.78 5.59
C SER A 470 7.13 15.34 6.69
N LEU A 471 7.70 15.97 7.73
CA LEU A 471 6.97 16.66 8.79
C LEU A 471 6.08 17.78 8.23
N ILE A 472 6.63 18.60 7.34
CA ILE A 472 5.88 19.69 6.68
C ILE A 472 4.69 19.10 5.89
N GLY A 473 4.92 18.03 5.11
CA GLY A 473 3.85 17.33 4.40
C GLY A 473 2.77 16.79 5.33
N CYS A 474 3.14 16.18 6.46
CA CYS A 474 2.20 15.68 7.47
C CYS A 474 1.42 16.80 8.15
N ALA A 475 2.06 17.94 8.46
CA ALA A 475 1.41 19.10 9.05
C ALA A 475 0.37 19.71 8.09
N ILE A 476 0.71 19.85 6.82
CA ILE A 476 -0.25 20.26 5.77
C ILE A 476 -1.40 19.27 5.71
N CYS A 477 -1.13 17.97 5.75
CA CYS A 477 -2.15 16.92 5.74
C CYS A 477 -3.08 17.03 6.97
N ALA A 478 -2.55 17.33 8.16
CA ALA A 478 -3.34 17.53 9.37
C ALA A 478 -4.29 18.76 9.25
N VAL A 479 -3.81 19.86 8.66
CA VAL A 479 -4.64 21.04 8.39
C VAL A 479 -5.73 20.70 7.36
N LEU A 480 -5.37 20.03 6.25
CA LEU A 480 -6.33 19.66 5.21
C LEU A 480 -7.37 18.63 5.71
N ALA A 481 -7.01 17.77 6.66
CA ALA A 481 -7.95 16.83 7.29
C ALA A 481 -9.12 17.54 8.01
N ILE A 482 -8.93 18.80 8.44
CA ILE A 482 -10.00 19.61 9.03
C ILE A 482 -11.12 19.89 8.01
N PHE A 483 -10.80 19.96 6.73
CA PHE A 483 -11.74 20.24 5.65
C PHE A 483 -12.39 18.98 5.06
N VAL A 484 -12.03 17.80 5.54
CA VAL A 484 -12.64 16.53 5.10
C VAL A 484 -14.15 16.56 5.39
N GLY A 485 -14.94 16.11 4.40
CA GLY A 485 -16.39 16.05 4.49
C GLY A 485 -16.88 15.12 5.62
N ARG A 486 -18.17 15.23 5.95
CA ARG A 486 -18.82 14.27 6.84
C ARG A 486 -19.25 13.05 6.05
N ASP A 487 -19.29 11.90 6.70
CA ASP A 487 -19.85 10.69 6.10
C ASP A 487 -21.38 10.82 5.99
N PRO A 488 -21.96 10.93 4.79
CA PRO A 488 -23.38 11.14 4.63
C PRO A 488 -24.19 9.92 5.07
N ALA A 489 -23.67 8.71 4.87
CA ALA A 489 -24.35 7.48 5.28
C ALA A 489 -24.40 7.37 6.82
N LEU A 490 -23.30 7.74 7.51
CA LEU A 490 -23.26 7.78 8.96
C LEU A 490 -24.15 8.90 9.52
N ALA A 491 -24.23 10.05 8.86
CA ALA A 491 -25.10 11.15 9.25
C ALA A 491 -26.58 10.76 9.13
N ALA A 492 -26.96 10.12 8.03
CA ALA A 492 -28.31 9.61 7.81
C ALA A 492 -28.69 8.54 8.86
N ALA A 493 -27.79 7.58 9.14
CA ALA A 493 -28.03 6.55 10.15
C ALA A 493 -28.19 7.12 11.56
N LYS A 494 -27.42 8.17 11.93
CA LYS A 494 -27.58 8.86 13.22
C LYS A 494 -28.91 9.62 13.29
N ALA A 495 -29.32 10.28 12.22
CA ALA A 495 -30.59 11.03 12.17
C ALA A 495 -31.81 10.07 12.27
N ALA A 496 -31.77 8.92 11.60
CA ALA A 496 -32.82 7.90 11.68
C ALA A 496 -32.94 7.31 13.09
N LYS A 497 -31.80 7.01 13.73
CA LYS A 497 -31.78 6.56 15.12
C LYS A 497 -32.36 7.58 16.10
N GLN A 498 -32.15 8.88 15.86
CA GLN A 498 -32.76 9.95 16.67
C GLN A 498 -34.27 10.07 16.47
N ARG A 499 -34.79 9.65 15.31
CA ARG A 499 -36.23 9.59 14.99
C ARG A 499 -36.91 8.33 15.52
N GLY A 500 -36.16 7.39 16.09
CA GLY A 500 -36.71 6.12 16.63
C GLY A 500 -37.03 5.07 15.55
N GLU A 501 -36.58 5.29 14.30
CA GLU A 501 -36.79 4.36 13.18
C GLU A 501 -35.95 3.09 13.36
N THR A 502 -36.59 1.92 13.16
CA THR A 502 -35.89 0.63 13.24
C THR A 502 -35.06 0.36 12.00
N VAL A 503 -34.03 -0.52 12.08
CA VAL A 503 -33.13 -0.84 10.98
C VAL A 503 -33.86 -1.42 9.76
N GLU A 504 -35.03 -2.07 9.95
CA GLU A 504 -35.88 -2.60 8.89
C GLU A 504 -36.61 -1.51 8.09
N GLU A 505 -37.09 -0.46 8.75
CA GLU A 505 -37.69 0.71 8.08
C GLU A 505 -36.67 1.49 7.23
N GLN A 506 -35.40 1.53 7.66
CA GLN A 506 -34.31 2.15 6.91
C GLN A 506 -34.01 1.44 5.57
N ALA A 507 -34.13 0.11 5.53
CA ALA A 507 -33.97 -0.65 4.30
C ALA A 507 -35.10 -0.37 3.30
N HIS A 508 -36.32 -0.15 3.76
CA HIS A 508 -37.47 0.17 2.90
C HIS A 508 -37.42 1.58 2.32
N VAL A 509 -37.00 2.58 3.08
CA VAL A 509 -36.91 3.99 2.61
C VAL A 509 -35.77 4.15 1.59
N SER A 510 -34.66 3.41 1.72
CA SER A 510 -33.59 3.44 0.72
C SER A 510 -33.92 2.74 -0.60
N LEU A 511 -34.95 1.88 -0.62
CA LEU A 511 -35.43 1.19 -1.84
C LEU A 511 -36.50 1.98 -2.63
N VAL A 512 -37.09 3.00 -2.01
CA VAL A 512 -38.18 3.81 -2.62
C VAL A 512 -37.67 5.17 -3.11
N GLY A 513 -36.44 5.55 -2.81
CA GLY A 513 -35.83 6.85 -3.12
C GLY A 513 -34.81 6.89 -4.26
N ASP A 514 -34.62 5.79 -5.02
CA ASP A 514 -33.71 5.70 -6.18
C ASP A 514 -34.49 5.52 -7.51
#